data_ffe28ab58738a2a2b70f468b4205ec80
#
_entry.id   ffe28ab58738a2a2b70f468b4205ec80
#
_cell.length_a   1.000
_cell.length_b   1.000
_cell.length_c   1.000
_cell.angle_alpha   90.00
_cell.angle_beta   90.00
_cell.angle_gamma   90.00
#
_symmetry.space_group_name_H-M   'P 1'
#
loop_
_entity.id
_entity.type
_entity.pdbx_description
1 polymer ?
#
loop_
_entity_poly.entity_id
_entity_poly.type
_entity_poly.pdbx_seq_one_letter_code
_entity_poly.pdbx_strand_id
1 'polypeptide(L)'
;MALSDMKVFNEYLKSATIETLAQDVAKFNAASAGAIQLTTQGIDGDFLQESFWAGVHSAQRRVDRYAANGAQAATPLAQKQYDSVKIAGGFGPVLFEPSQLSWIQKSPEEALEVISRNLSEAIMSDQLNTAIAALAAAIGNQAGAVNDVSATAGVTYVAINGAHAKFGDASARIIAQVMTGAMYHKLIGQNLANANHLFQFQGVTIVDILGKAVIVTDAPALFTAGTPDKEKVLSLVSGAAVVSDGSDLITNVQTSNGKLRIETTMQADYTFGLGLKGYTWDTANGGKSPTDTEIATGSNWDLVANSXXXXKPRPA
;
A
#
# COMPACT_ATOMS: atom_id res chain seq x y z
N MET A 1 33.79 1.56 -24.25
CA MET A 1 32.62 0.69 -24.53
C MET A 1 32.06 1.09 -25.87
N ALA A 2 31.82 0.10 -26.74
CA ALA A 2 31.16 0.38 -28.03
C ALA A 2 29.70 0.71 -27.83
N LEU A 3 29.09 1.36 -28.85
CA LEU A 3 27.63 1.60 -28.84
C LEU A 3 26.83 0.34 -28.66
N SER A 4 27.35 -0.81 -29.14
CA SER A 4 26.75 -2.13 -28.94
C SER A 4 26.69 -2.51 -27.45
N ASP A 5 27.72 -2.17 -26.69
CA ASP A 5 27.79 -2.54 -25.25
C ASP A 5 26.76 -1.74 -24.43
N MET A 6 26.50 -0.49 -24.78
CA MET A 6 25.48 0.32 -24.13
C MET A 6 24.07 -0.21 -24.41
N LYS A 7 23.82 -0.72 -25.63
CA LYS A 7 22.56 -1.37 -25.95
C LYS A 7 22.37 -2.64 -25.13
N VAL A 8 23.40 -3.45 -25.03
CA VAL A 8 23.38 -4.69 -24.26
C VAL A 8 23.13 -4.36 -22.77
N PHE A 9 23.81 -3.36 -22.22
CA PHE A 9 23.61 -2.91 -20.84
C PHE A 9 22.14 -2.53 -20.58
N ASN A 10 21.56 -1.71 -21.44
CA ASN A 10 20.18 -1.27 -21.31
C ASN A 10 19.20 -2.44 -21.39
N GLU A 11 19.48 -3.42 -22.26
CA GLU A 11 18.66 -4.61 -22.44
C GLU A 11 18.69 -5.52 -21.19
N TYR A 12 19.86 -5.73 -20.60
CA TYR A 12 20.01 -6.53 -19.39
C TYR A 12 19.50 -5.81 -18.14
N LEU A 13 19.57 -4.48 -18.10
CA LEU A 13 19.13 -3.70 -16.93
C LEU A 13 17.65 -3.97 -16.63
N LYS A 14 16.80 -3.96 -17.65
CA LYS A 14 15.37 -4.22 -17.48
C LYS A 14 15.11 -5.61 -16.87
N SER A 15 15.72 -6.65 -17.43
CA SER A 15 15.48 -8.03 -16.96
C SER A 15 16.04 -8.23 -15.54
N ALA A 16 17.20 -7.68 -15.22
CA ALA A 16 17.78 -7.76 -13.88
C ALA A 16 16.89 -7.03 -12.84
N THR A 17 16.36 -5.86 -13.20
CA THR A 17 15.45 -5.12 -12.32
C THR A 17 14.18 -5.90 -12.04
N ILE A 18 13.57 -6.50 -13.06
CA ILE A 18 12.34 -7.29 -12.91
C ILE A 18 12.58 -8.51 -12.01
N GLU A 19 13.70 -9.20 -12.18
CA GLU A 19 14.03 -10.39 -11.37
C GLU A 19 14.27 -9.99 -9.90
N THR A 20 15.03 -8.92 -9.65
CA THR A 20 15.30 -8.43 -8.29
C THR A 20 13.99 -7.98 -7.62
N LEU A 21 13.16 -7.25 -8.35
CA LEU A 21 11.87 -6.78 -7.85
C LEU A 21 10.97 -7.96 -7.45
N ALA A 22 10.92 -9.01 -8.27
CA ALA A 22 10.08 -10.18 -7.97
C ALA A 22 10.55 -10.89 -6.68
N GLN A 23 11.85 -10.98 -6.43
CA GLN A 23 12.40 -11.56 -5.20
C GLN A 23 12.06 -10.70 -3.98
N ASP A 24 12.15 -9.39 -4.09
CA ASP A 24 11.88 -8.46 -2.99
C ASP A 24 10.39 -8.40 -2.67
N VAL A 25 9.53 -8.48 -3.69
CA VAL A 25 8.07 -8.59 -3.53
C VAL A 25 7.71 -9.84 -2.71
N ALA A 26 8.32 -10.97 -2.99
CA ALA A 26 8.06 -12.20 -2.24
C ALA A 26 8.45 -12.06 -0.76
N LYS A 27 9.60 -11.45 -0.49
CA LYS A 27 10.07 -11.20 0.90
C LYS A 27 9.12 -10.25 1.63
N PHE A 28 8.70 -9.17 0.95
CA PHE A 28 7.79 -8.18 1.55
C PHE A 28 6.42 -8.80 1.86
N ASN A 29 5.85 -9.56 0.94
CA ASN A 29 4.55 -10.19 1.14
C ASN A 29 4.57 -11.13 2.35
N ALA A 30 5.67 -11.87 2.54
CA ALA A 30 5.84 -12.73 3.71
C ALA A 30 5.94 -11.90 5.00
N ALA A 31 6.70 -10.81 4.98
CA ALA A 31 6.91 -9.95 6.16
C ALA A 31 5.65 -9.17 6.56
N SER A 32 4.81 -8.78 5.60
CA SER A 32 3.58 -8.01 5.84
C SER A 32 2.40 -8.88 6.29
N ALA A 33 2.61 -10.19 6.41
CA ALA A 33 1.55 -11.17 6.70
C ALA A 33 0.42 -11.11 5.66
N GLY A 34 0.69 -10.56 4.48
CA GLY A 34 -0.29 -10.42 3.40
C GLY A 34 -1.29 -9.29 3.59
N ALA A 35 -1.01 -8.32 4.45
CA ALA A 35 -1.90 -7.16 4.64
C ALA A 35 -1.85 -6.22 3.43
N ILE A 36 -0.64 -5.95 2.95
CA ILE A 36 -0.43 -5.26 1.67
C ILE A 36 0.19 -6.32 0.74
N GLN A 37 -0.43 -6.57 -0.38
CA GLN A 37 0.00 -7.61 -1.31
C GLN A 37 0.54 -6.97 -2.58
N LEU A 38 1.81 -7.21 -2.84
CA LEU A 38 2.43 -6.87 -4.11
C LEU A 38 2.34 -8.12 -4.99
N THR A 39 1.81 -7.98 -6.20
CA THR A 39 1.63 -9.12 -7.11
C THR A 39 2.29 -8.83 -8.45
N THR A 40 2.82 -9.88 -9.06
CA THR A 40 3.42 -9.81 -10.38
C THR A 40 2.38 -10.03 -11.49
N GLN A 41 1.10 -10.17 -11.14
CA GLN A 41 0.05 -10.24 -12.15
C GLN A 41 -0.14 -8.86 -12.79
N GLY A 42 -0.09 -8.84 -14.11
CA GLY A 42 -0.24 -7.59 -14.86
C GLY A 42 -1.67 -7.06 -14.87
N ILE A 43 -1.78 -5.77 -15.05
CA ILE A 43 -3.06 -5.09 -15.28
C ILE A 43 -3.07 -4.57 -16.72
N ASP A 44 -4.06 -4.97 -17.49
CA ASP A 44 -4.28 -4.45 -18.84
C ASP A 44 -5.36 -3.37 -18.80
N GLY A 45 -5.11 -2.24 -19.46
CA GLY A 45 -6.04 -1.11 -19.47
C GLY A 45 -5.80 -0.14 -18.31
N ASP A 46 -6.68 0.86 -18.18
CA ASP A 46 -6.55 1.93 -17.18
C ASP A 46 -7.15 1.55 -15.82
N PHE A 47 -8.14 0.66 -15.82
CA PHE A 47 -8.85 0.23 -14.62
C PHE A 47 -9.04 -1.28 -14.65
N LEU A 48 -8.91 -1.93 -13.51
CA LEU A 48 -9.32 -3.32 -13.33
C LEU A 48 -10.64 -3.34 -12.58
N GLN A 49 -11.68 -3.86 -13.23
CA GLN A 49 -13.03 -3.93 -12.66
C GLN A 49 -13.29 -5.35 -12.16
N GLU A 50 -13.63 -5.47 -10.89
CA GLU A 50 -14.04 -6.73 -10.30
C GLU A 50 -15.45 -6.62 -9.75
N SER A 51 -16.23 -7.68 -9.89
CA SER A 51 -17.60 -7.69 -9.39
C SER A 51 -17.80 -8.74 -8.30
N PHE A 52 -18.71 -8.46 -7.41
CA PHE A 52 -19.08 -9.38 -6.33
C PHE A 52 -20.56 -9.23 -5.99
N TRP A 53 -21.11 -10.29 -5.38
CA TRP A 53 -22.52 -10.28 -4.97
C TRP A 53 -22.64 -9.65 -3.58
N ALA A 54 -23.56 -8.71 -3.44
CA ALA A 54 -23.85 -8.08 -2.15
C ALA A 54 -24.47 -9.12 -1.20
N GLY A 55 -24.17 -8.96 0.08
CA GLY A 55 -24.71 -9.85 1.10
C GLY A 55 -26.22 -9.74 1.23
N VAL A 56 -26.87 -10.87 1.46
CA VAL A 56 -28.32 -10.96 1.55
C VAL A 56 -28.87 -10.66 2.96
N HIS A 57 -28.00 -10.23 3.87
CA HIS A 57 -28.41 -9.98 5.28
C HIS A 57 -29.49 -8.92 5.40
N SER A 58 -29.57 -7.96 4.50
CA SER A 58 -30.58 -6.92 4.48
C SER A 58 -31.98 -7.47 4.16
N ALA A 59 -32.02 -8.64 3.53
CA ALA A 59 -33.31 -9.31 3.21
C ALA A 59 -33.83 -10.21 4.35
N GLN A 60 -33.07 -10.33 5.45
CA GLN A 60 -33.48 -11.15 6.59
C GLN A 60 -34.73 -10.54 7.23
N ARG A 61 -35.77 -11.37 7.47
CA ARG A 61 -36.98 -10.95 8.11
C ARG A 61 -37.47 -12.00 9.13
N ARG A 62 -38.28 -11.57 10.06
CA ARG A 62 -38.96 -12.48 10.97
C ARG A 62 -40.27 -12.90 10.33
N VAL A 63 -40.62 -14.14 10.50
CA VAL A 63 -41.86 -14.72 9.95
C VAL A 63 -42.77 -15.14 11.12
N ASP A 64 -43.99 -14.63 11.11
CA ASP A 64 -45.01 -15.10 12.06
C ASP A 64 -45.61 -16.40 11.48
N ARG A 65 -45.42 -17.49 12.21
CA ARG A 65 -45.85 -18.83 11.77
C ARG A 65 -47.40 -19.00 11.77
N TYR A 66 -48.09 -18.11 12.46
CA TYR A 66 -49.53 -18.22 12.62
C TYR A 66 -50.33 -17.17 11.80
N ALA A 67 -49.62 -16.21 11.23
CA ALA A 67 -50.25 -15.21 10.37
C ALA A 67 -50.62 -15.79 9.01
N ALA A 68 -51.64 -15.21 8.38
CA ALA A 68 -52.03 -15.57 7.02
C ALA A 68 -50.86 -15.30 6.07
N ASN A 69 -50.65 -16.21 5.12
CA ASN A 69 -49.50 -16.12 4.19
C ASN A 69 -49.81 -15.08 3.11
N GLY A 70 -49.36 -13.84 3.34
CA GLY A 70 -49.54 -12.72 2.41
C GLY A 70 -48.35 -12.54 1.44
N ALA A 71 -48.57 -11.70 0.43
CA ALA A 71 -47.55 -11.39 -0.54
C ALA A 71 -46.37 -10.64 0.11
N GLN A 72 -45.15 -10.96 -0.30
CA GLN A 72 -43.94 -10.35 0.18
C GLN A 72 -43.12 -9.82 -1.01
N ALA A 73 -42.71 -8.56 -0.94
CA ALA A 73 -41.88 -7.98 -1.98
C ALA A 73 -40.51 -8.67 -2.05
N ALA A 74 -40.07 -9.02 -3.24
CA ALA A 74 -38.77 -9.62 -3.45
C ALA A 74 -37.65 -8.59 -3.31
N THR A 75 -36.58 -8.95 -2.60
CA THR A 75 -35.37 -8.15 -2.54
C THR A 75 -34.39 -8.66 -3.62
N PRO A 76 -34.05 -7.85 -4.63
CA PRO A 76 -33.18 -8.34 -5.67
C PRO A 76 -31.76 -8.57 -5.12
N LEU A 77 -31.10 -9.62 -5.60
CA LEU A 77 -29.70 -9.86 -5.32
C LEU A 77 -28.87 -8.87 -6.14
N ALA A 78 -28.19 -7.96 -5.45
CA ALA A 78 -27.45 -6.91 -6.10
C ALA A 78 -26.02 -7.34 -6.39
N GLN A 79 -25.59 -7.12 -7.60
CA GLN A 79 -24.17 -7.25 -7.98
C GLN A 79 -23.51 -5.88 -7.78
N LYS A 80 -22.36 -5.89 -7.15
CA LYS A 80 -21.55 -4.70 -6.91
C LYS A 80 -20.24 -4.87 -7.63
N GLN A 81 -19.62 -3.76 -7.97
CA GLN A 81 -18.29 -3.76 -8.58
C GLN A 81 -17.37 -2.81 -7.84
N TYR A 82 -16.08 -3.04 -7.95
CA TYR A 82 -15.08 -2.10 -7.50
C TYR A 82 -14.01 -1.99 -8.57
N ASP A 83 -13.47 -0.80 -8.69
CA ASP A 83 -12.48 -0.45 -9.68
C ASP A 83 -11.14 -0.19 -9.00
N SER A 84 -10.09 -0.82 -9.52
CA SER A 84 -8.70 -0.52 -9.22
C SER A 84 -8.15 0.38 -10.31
N VAL A 85 -7.20 1.24 -9.99
CA VAL A 85 -6.68 2.24 -10.92
C VAL A 85 -5.23 1.94 -11.28
N LYS A 86 -4.86 2.23 -12.54
CA LYS A 86 -3.47 2.13 -13.03
C LYS A 86 -2.77 3.47 -12.77
N ILE A 87 -1.60 3.39 -12.15
CA ILE A 87 -0.78 4.54 -11.75
C ILE A 87 0.53 4.47 -12.52
N ALA A 88 1.00 5.59 -13.04
CA ALA A 88 2.27 5.69 -13.75
C ALA A 88 3.31 6.39 -12.87
N GLY A 89 4.50 5.83 -12.82
CA GLY A 89 5.64 6.39 -12.12
C GLY A 89 6.87 6.43 -13.01
N GLY A 90 7.89 7.14 -12.58
CA GLY A 90 9.13 7.19 -13.34
C GLY A 90 10.28 7.81 -12.55
N PHE A 91 11.50 7.43 -12.93
CA PHE A 91 12.72 7.93 -12.34
C PHE A 91 13.62 8.56 -13.41
N GLY A 92 14.13 9.72 -13.08
CA GLY A 92 15.10 10.39 -13.94
C GLY A 92 14.55 11.63 -14.65
N PRO A 93 15.31 12.14 -15.61
CA PRO A 93 16.62 11.65 -16.08
C PRO A 93 17.73 11.81 -15.05
N VAL A 94 18.49 10.74 -14.83
CA VAL A 94 19.65 10.71 -13.93
C VAL A 94 20.91 10.88 -14.77
N LEU A 95 21.73 11.85 -14.43
CA LEU A 95 22.97 12.17 -15.16
C LEU A 95 24.13 11.33 -14.63
N PHE A 96 24.81 10.62 -15.51
CA PHE A 96 26.06 9.94 -15.19
C PHE A 96 27.23 10.90 -15.37
N GLU A 97 27.96 11.17 -14.31
CA GLU A 97 29.18 11.94 -14.37
C GLU A 97 30.28 11.11 -15.08
N PRO A 98 31.31 11.75 -15.69
CA PRO A 98 32.31 11.02 -16.45
C PRO A 98 33.03 9.92 -15.65
N SER A 99 33.25 10.12 -14.34
CA SER A 99 33.88 9.11 -13.49
C SER A 99 32.98 7.87 -13.32
N GLN A 100 31.66 8.08 -13.18
CA GLN A 100 30.68 7.01 -13.07
C GLN A 100 30.57 6.24 -14.38
N LEU A 101 30.58 6.96 -15.49
CA LEU A 101 30.57 6.33 -16.82
C LEU A 101 31.82 5.47 -17.03
N SER A 102 32.96 5.94 -16.56
CA SER A 102 34.22 5.18 -16.62
C SER A 102 34.11 3.89 -15.78
N TRP A 103 33.48 3.95 -14.61
CA TRP A 103 33.24 2.77 -13.78
C TRP A 103 32.35 1.74 -14.49
N ILE A 104 31.24 2.20 -15.07
CA ILE A 104 30.31 1.32 -15.84
C ILE A 104 31.07 0.61 -16.97
N GLN A 105 31.96 1.34 -17.64
CA GLN A 105 32.78 0.80 -18.74
C GLN A 105 33.79 -0.25 -18.28
N LYS A 106 34.33 -0.09 -17.05
CA LYS A 106 35.33 -1.03 -16.51
C LYS A 106 34.69 -2.27 -15.88
N SER A 107 33.54 -2.12 -15.25
CA SER A 107 32.85 -3.20 -14.54
C SER A 107 31.37 -3.19 -14.88
N PRO A 108 30.99 -3.55 -16.11
CA PRO A 108 29.58 -3.45 -16.50
C PRO A 108 28.66 -4.39 -15.73
N GLU A 109 29.15 -5.55 -15.31
CA GLU A 109 28.33 -6.52 -14.53
C GLU A 109 28.02 -5.99 -13.14
N GLU A 110 29.03 -5.41 -12.48
CA GLU A 110 28.89 -4.77 -11.17
C GLU A 110 27.92 -3.58 -11.25
N ALA A 111 28.08 -2.75 -12.28
CA ALA A 111 27.22 -1.59 -12.50
C ALA A 111 25.78 -2.01 -12.74
N LEU A 112 25.58 -3.07 -13.51
CA LEU A 112 24.24 -3.63 -13.77
C LEU A 112 23.58 -4.08 -12.48
N GLU A 113 24.30 -4.83 -11.64
CA GLU A 113 23.77 -5.29 -10.34
C GLU A 113 23.37 -4.13 -9.43
N VAL A 114 24.26 -3.16 -9.27
CA VAL A 114 24.04 -2.00 -8.37
C VAL A 114 22.86 -1.15 -8.86
N ILE A 115 22.81 -0.84 -10.14
CA ILE A 115 21.77 0.03 -10.71
C ILE A 115 20.41 -0.69 -10.69
N SER A 116 20.37 -1.98 -11.06
CA SER A 116 19.11 -2.74 -11.06
C SER A 116 18.55 -2.91 -9.65
N ARG A 117 19.40 -3.12 -8.65
CA ARG A 117 18.98 -3.22 -7.26
C ARG A 117 18.42 -1.88 -6.77
N ASN A 118 19.12 -0.78 -7.01
CA ASN A 118 18.65 0.55 -6.61
C ASN A 118 17.32 0.89 -7.27
N LEU A 119 17.15 0.55 -8.53
CA LEU A 119 15.92 0.81 -9.28
C LEU A 119 14.77 -0.04 -8.73
N SER A 120 15.02 -1.33 -8.46
CA SER A 120 14.03 -2.23 -7.86
C SER A 120 13.56 -1.73 -6.48
N GLU A 121 14.52 -1.34 -5.62
CA GLU A 121 14.21 -0.80 -4.29
C GLU A 121 13.39 0.49 -4.39
N ALA A 122 13.73 1.36 -5.35
CA ALA A 122 13.00 2.62 -5.56
C ALA A 122 11.57 2.36 -6.04
N ILE A 123 11.37 1.45 -6.99
CA ILE A 123 10.04 1.08 -7.49
C ILE A 123 9.19 0.50 -6.34
N MET A 124 9.74 -0.44 -5.58
CA MET A 124 9.00 -1.05 -4.47
C MET A 124 8.64 -0.02 -3.39
N SER A 125 9.57 0.89 -3.10
CA SER A 125 9.32 1.96 -2.13
C SER A 125 8.19 2.88 -2.59
N ASP A 126 8.18 3.25 -3.88
CA ASP A 126 7.12 4.07 -4.46
C ASP A 126 5.76 3.36 -4.40
N GLN A 127 5.71 2.09 -4.79
CA GLN A 127 4.48 1.28 -4.73
C GLN A 127 3.92 1.19 -3.31
N LEU A 128 4.81 0.98 -2.32
CA LEU A 128 4.41 0.88 -0.92
C LEU A 128 3.94 2.23 -0.37
N ASN A 129 4.65 3.30 -0.65
CA ASN A 129 4.28 4.63 -0.18
C ASN A 129 2.93 5.05 -0.77
N THR A 130 2.70 4.76 -2.03
CA THR A 130 1.44 5.05 -2.72
C THR A 130 0.29 4.22 -2.13
N ALA A 131 0.51 2.93 -1.87
CA ALA A 131 -0.50 2.07 -1.25
C ALA A 131 -0.86 2.56 0.16
N ILE A 132 0.14 2.96 0.95
CA ILE A 132 -0.06 3.48 2.31
C ILE A 132 -0.80 4.83 2.25
N ALA A 133 -0.46 5.69 1.29
CA ALA A 133 -1.15 6.98 1.11
C ALA A 133 -2.62 6.78 0.78
N ALA A 134 -2.91 5.88 -0.14
CA ALA A 134 -4.29 5.52 -0.53
C ALA A 134 -5.07 4.94 0.66
N LEU A 135 -4.47 4.00 1.41
CA LEU A 135 -5.10 3.41 2.61
C LEU A 135 -5.36 4.48 3.67
N ALA A 136 -4.39 5.34 3.93
CA ALA A 136 -4.53 6.41 4.93
C ALA A 136 -5.65 7.39 4.53
N ALA A 137 -5.75 7.69 3.24
CA ALA A 137 -6.78 8.58 2.69
C ALA A 137 -8.17 7.95 2.76
N ALA A 138 -8.30 6.72 2.24
CA ALA A 138 -9.58 5.99 2.20
C ALA A 138 -10.14 5.74 3.60
N ILE A 139 -9.30 5.24 4.52
CA ILE A 139 -9.70 4.98 5.91
C ILE A 139 -10.01 6.30 6.62
N GLY A 140 -9.15 7.32 6.42
CA GLY A 140 -9.31 8.64 7.04
C GLY A 140 -10.61 9.32 6.67
N ASN A 141 -11.14 9.04 5.48
CA ASN A 141 -12.42 9.56 5.01
C ASN A 141 -13.63 8.88 5.67
N GLN A 142 -13.42 7.81 6.46
CA GLN A 142 -14.50 7.08 7.13
C GLN A 142 -14.46 7.34 8.64
N ALA A 143 -15.22 8.32 9.09
CA ALA A 143 -15.23 8.74 10.51
C ALA A 143 -15.49 7.56 11.47
N GLY A 144 -16.30 6.60 11.07
CA GLY A 144 -16.59 5.40 11.87
C GLY A 144 -15.40 4.46 12.05
N ALA A 145 -14.36 4.60 11.22
CA ALA A 145 -13.16 3.75 11.28
C ALA A 145 -11.98 4.46 11.96
N VAL A 146 -12.08 5.76 12.22
CA VAL A 146 -10.99 6.57 12.76
C VAL A 146 -11.14 6.75 14.26
N ASN A 147 -10.09 6.48 15.03
CA ASN A 147 -10.00 6.77 16.46
C ASN A 147 -8.98 7.91 16.66
N ASP A 148 -9.46 9.14 16.61
CA ASP A 148 -8.58 10.32 16.73
C ASP A 148 -8.36 10.64 18.20
N VAL A 149 -7.13 10.44 18.68
CA VAL A 149 -6.70 10.76 20.06
C VAL A 149 -5.64 11.86 20.06
N SER A 150 -5.45 12.55 18.94
CA SER A 150 -4.39 13.55 18.80
C SER A 150 -4.52 14.71 19.80
N ALA A 151 -5.73 15.05 20.21
CA ALA A 151 -5.99 16.14 21.14
C ALA A 151 -5.84 15.74 22.63
N THR A 152 -5.72 14.43 22.94
CA THR A 152 -5.78 13.97 24.34
C THR A 152 -4.54 13.22 24.80
N ALA A 153 -4.21 12.11 24.18
CA ALA A 153 -3.22 11.18 24.74
C ALA A 153 -2.10 10.78 23.78
N GLY A 154 -2.28 11.04 22.51
CA GLY A 154 -1.38 10.52 21.49
C GLY A 154 -1.47 9.00 21.39
N VAL A 155 -0.47 8.37 20.76
CA VAL A 155 -0.49 6.93 20.55
C VAL A 155 -0.19 6.18 21.84
N THR A 156 -1.08 5.25 22.18
CA THR A 156 -0.93 4.31 23.30
C THR A 156 -1.54 2.97 22.87
N TYR A 157 -1.23 1.90 23.61
CA TYR A 157 -1.87 0.59 23.38
C TYR A 157 -3.40 0.70 23.54
N VAL A 158 -3.86 1.53 24.48
CA VAL A 158 -5.30 1.77 24.70
C VAL A 158 -5.93 2.43 23.47
N ALA A 159 -5.23 3.40 22.88
CA ALA A 159 -5.73 4.08 21.68
C ALA A 159 -5.83 3.13 20.47
N ILE A 160 -4.85 2.24 20.31
CA ILE A 160 -4.87 1.22 19.23
C ILE A 160 -6.01 0.24 19.49
N ASN A 161 -6.17 -0.22 20.73
CA ASN A 161 -7.27 -1.11 21.09
C ASN A 161 -8.63 -0.43 20.85
N GLY A 162 -8.74 0.88 21.13
CA GLY A 162 -9.93 1.67 20.84
C GLY A 162 -10.24 1.73 19.34
N ALA A 163 -9.21 1.78 18.48
CA ALA A 163 -9.40 1.71 17.04
C ALA A 163 -9.92 0.31 16.62
N HIS A 164 -9.37 -0.77 17.20
CA HIS A 164 -9.84 -2.13 16.93
C HIS A 164 -11.29 -2.32 17.37
N ALA A 165 -11.68 -1.73 18.51
CA ALA A 165 -13.03 -1.85 19.02
C ALA A 165 -14.09 -1.28 18.06
N LYS A 166 -13.72 -0.32 17.21
CA LYS A 166 -14.62 0.23 16.18
C LYS A 166 -15.01 -0.81 15.13
N PHE A 167 -14.24 -1.89 15.00
CA PHE A 167 -14.55 -3.01 14.09
C PHE A 167 -15.47 -4.06 14.73
N GLY A 168 -15.73 -3.95 16.04
CA GLY A 168 -16.60 -4.92 16.73
C GLY A 168 -16.13 -6.36 16.52
N ASP A 169 -17.06 -7.25 16.18
CA ASP A 169 -16.76 -8.68 15.97
C ASP A 169 -15.76 -8.92 14.84
N ALA A 170 -15.63 -7.98 13.90
CA ALA A 170 -14.68 -8.10 12.79
C ALA A 170 -13.25 -7.74 13.21
N SER A 171 -13.01 -7.30 14.46
CA SER A 171 -11.68 -6.94 14.94
C SER A 171 -10.67 -8.11 14.87
N ALA A 172 -11.15 -9.36 14.96
CA ALA A 172 -10.31 -10.54 14.81
C ALA A 172 -9.71 -10.68 13.40
N ARG A 173 -10.27 -10.01 12.40
CA ARG A 173 -9.81 -10.05 11.01
C ARG A 173 -8.62 -9.10 10.76
N ILE A 174 -8.34 -8.20 11.70
CA ILE A 174 -7.16 -7.33 11.62
C ILE A 174 -5.92 -8.19 11.87
N ILE A 175 -4.97 -8.18 10.93
CA ILE A 175 -3.78 -9.03 10.99
C ILE A 175 -2.49 -8.23 11.11
N ALA A 176 -2.49 -6.96 10.69
CA ALA A 176 -1.27 -6.16 10.68
C ALA A 176 -1.55 -4.71 11.05
N GLN A 177 -0.50 -4.04 11.52
CA GLN A 177 -0.50 -2.62 11.80
C GLN A 177 0.66 -1.95 11.06
N VAL A 178 0.39 -0.81 10.43
CA VAL A 178 1.41 -0.01 9.76
C VAL A 178 1.62 1.26 10.58
N MET A 179 2.86 1.55 10.91
CA MET A 179 3.20 2.71 11.74
C MET A 179 4.63 3.19 11.45
N THR A 180 4.93 4.42 11.86
CA THR A 180 6.29 4.98 11.73
C THR A 180 7.23 4.38 12.77
N GLY A 181 8.54 4.45 12.52
CA GLY A 181 9.55 4.04 13.48
C GLY A 181 9.45 4.80 14.80
N ALA A 182 9.12 6.09 14.74
CA ALA A 182 8.93 6.91 15.93
C ALA A 182 7.80 6.38 16.81
N MET A 183 6.65 6.06 16.18
CA MET A 183 5.49 5.49 16.89
C MET A 183 5.81 4.13 17.51
N TYR A 184 6.49 3.29 16.74
CA TYR A 184 6.90 1.94 17.19
C TYR A 184 7.75 2.02 18.45
N HIS A 185 8.78 2.87 18.43
CA HIS A 185 9.66 3.03 19.60
C HIS A 185 8.96 3.70 20.79
N LYS A 186 7.99 4.59 20.53
CA LYS A 186 7.17 5.19 21.58
C LYS A 186 6.32 4.13 22.32
N LEU A 187 5.74 3.19 21.56
CA LEU A 187 4.97 2.08 22.14
C LEU A 187 5.87 1.13 22.92
N ILE A 188 7.06 0.80 22.39
CA ILE A 188 8.05 -0.01 23.15
C ILE A 188 8.42 0.70 24.45
N GLY A 189 8.67 2.00 24.40
CA GLY A 189 9.00 2.79 25.60
C GLY A 189 7.92 2.73 26.66
N GLN A 190 6.63 2.76 26.25
CA GLN A 190 5.52 2.58 27.20
C GLN A 190 5.53 1.20 27.85
N ASN A 191 5.85 0.15 27.08
CA ASN A 191 5.98 -1.20 27.62
C ASN A 191 7.16 -1.30 28.60
N LEU A 192 8.30 -0.72 28.23
CA LEU A 192 9.48 -0.72 29.10
C LEU A 192 9.23 0.03 30.42
N ALA A 193 8.48 1.13 30.36
CA ALA A 193 8.12 1.89 31.57
C ALA A 193 7.19 1.10 32.48
N ASN A 194 6.39 0.19 31.90
CA ASN A 194 5.48 -0.67 32.68
C ASN A 194 6.08 -2.06 32.97
N ALA A 195 7.33 -2.30 32.62
CA ALA A 195 7.92 -3.63 32.52
C ALA A 195 8.40 -4.20 33.88
N ASN A 196 8.11 -3.54 34.99
CA ASN A 196 8.44 -4.12 36.30
C ASN A 196 7.75 -5.47 36.54
N HIS A 197 6.82 -5.86 35.69
CA HIS A 197 6.11 -7.13 35.77
C HIS A 197 6.39 -8.11 34.59
N LEU A 198 7.18 -7.71 33.60
CA LEU A 198 7.33 -8.50 32.36
C LEU A 198 8.67 -9.23 32.26
N PHE A 199 9.65 -8.97 33.12
CA PHE A 199 10.99 -9.53 33.01
C PHE A 199 11.20 -10.90 33.64
N GLN A 200 10.15 -11.65 33.91
CA GLN A 200 10.30 -12.97 34.50
C GLN A 200 10.23 -14.14 33.51
N PHE A 201 10.17 -13.88 32.21
CA PHE A 201 10.20 -14.97 31.22
C PHE A 201 11.35 -14.83 30.25
N GLN A 202 12.17 -15.87 30.19
CA GLN A 202 13.37 -15.93 29.37
C GLN A 202 13.06 -15.75 27.88
N GLY A 203 13.66 -14.73 27.31
CA GLY A 203 14.18 -14.80 25.95
C GLY A 203 13.20 -14.82 24.79
N VAL A 204 12.15 -14.01 24.77
CA VAL A 204 11.49 -13.74 23.49
C VAL A 204 11.14 -12.26 23.39
N THR A 205 11.83 -11.58 22.50
CA THR A 205 11.47 -10.22 22.13
C THR A 205 10.64 -10.27 20.87
N ILE A 206 9.42 -10.73 21.00
CA ILE A 206 8.45 -10.47 19.94
C ILE A 206 7.65 -9.28 20.44
N VAL A 207 7.89 -8.15 19.83
CA VAL A 207 7.02 -7.00 20.04
C VAL A 207 5.77 -7.27 19.22
N ASP A 208 4.92 -8.07 19.82
CA ASP A 208 3.63 -8.40 19.27
C ASP A 208 2.66 -7.35 19.80
N ILE A 209 2.40 -6.33 19.00
CA ILE A 209 1.46 -5.28 19.39
C ILE A 209 0.05 -5.82 19.19
N LEU A 210 -0.54 -6.29 20.30
CA LEU A 210 -1.89 -6.85 20.37
C LEU A 210 -2.08 -8.08 19.46
N GLY A 211 -1.05 -8.90 19.30
CA GLY A 211 -1.14 -10.11 18.48
C GLY A 211 -1.15 -9.87 16.98
N LYS A 212 -0.60 -8.75 16.52
CA LYS A 212 -0.65 -8.35 15.11
C LYS A 212 0.76 -8.08 14.57
N ALA A 213 1.02 -8.47 13.34
CA ALA A 213 2.27 -8.13 12.66
C ALA A 213 2.42 -6.60 12.58
N VAL A 214 3.63 -6.09 12.75
CA VAL A 214 3.88 -4.66 12.67
C VAL A 214 4.77 -4.37 11.46
N ILE A 215 4.29 -3.53 10.57
CA ILE A 215 5.01 -3.03 9.42
C ILE A 215 5.52 -1.63 9.80
N VAL A 216 6.83 -1.52 10.00
CA VAL A 216 7.45 -0.25 10.35
C VAL A 216 7.94 0.43 9.06
N THR A 217 7.44 1.61 8.80
CA THR A 217 7.80 2.38 7.61
C THR A 217 7.63 3.87 7.89
N ASP A 218 8.53 4.68 7.40
CA ASP A 218 8.46 6.13 7.51
C ASP A 218 7.76 6.77 6.30
N ALA A 219 6.74 6.08 5.75
CA ALA A 219 5.94 6.61 4.65
C ALA A 219 5.34 7.98 5.00
N PRO A 220 5.50 8.99 4.13
CA PRO A 220 5.08 10.36 4.46
C PRO A 220 3.60 10.50 4.80
N ALA A 221 2.74 9.64 4.25
CA ALA A 221 1.29 9.70 4.49
C ALA A 221 0.89 9.35 5.95
N LEU A 222 1.81 8.73 6.71
CA LEU A 222 1.58 8.41 8.13
C LEU A 222 1.84 9.59 9.06
N PHE A 223 2.36 10.69 8.54
CA PHE A 223 2.68 11.88 9.32
C PHE A 223 2.00 13.10 8.70
N THR A 224 1.42 13.95 9.53
CA THR A 224 0.87 15.23 9.11
C THR A 224 1.38 16.30 10.07
N ALA A 225 2.19 17.22 9.56
CA ALA A 225 2.72 18.33 10.35
C ALA A 225 1.58 19.26 10.78
N GLY A 226 1.65 19.73 12.01
CA GLY A 226 0.61 20.60 12.56
C GLY A 226 0.93 21.03 13.98
N THR A 227 -0.07 21.55 14.67
CA THR A 227 0.06 21.89 16.10
C THR A 227 -1.16 21.33 16.84
N PRO A 228 -1.07 20.16 17.42
CA PRO A 228 0.10 19.25 17.42
C PRO A 228 0.29 18.49 16.10
N ASP A 229 1.47 17.96 15.89
CA ASP A 229 1.75 17.00 14.82
C ASP A 229 0.87 15.75 14.99
N LYS A 230 0.42 15.20 13.86
CA LYS A 230 -0.43 14.00 13.87
C LYS A 230 0.29 12.85 13.19
N GLU A 231 0.42 11.74 13.90
CA GLU A 231 0.91 10.48 13.37
C GLU A 231 -0.25 9.50 13.27
N LYS A 232 -0.22 8.65 12.25
CA LYS A 232 -1.30 7.70 11.96
C LYS A 232 -0.80 6.27 12.12
N VAL A 233 -1.62 5.42 12.73
CA VAL A 233 -1.41 3.96 12.75
C VAL A 233 -2.57 3.34 11.97
N LEU A 234 -2.25 2.54 10.96
CA LEU A 234 -3.24 1.86 10.13
C LEU A 234 -3.36 0.41 10.60
N SER A 235 -4.57 -0.03 10.94
CA SER A 235 -4.87 -1.41 11.31
C SER A 235 -5.51 -2.10 10.10
N LEU A 236 -4.84 -3.11 9.55
CA LEU A 236 -5.16 -3.68 8.25
C LEU A 236 -5.60 -5.13 8.34
N VAL A 237 -6.52 -5.50 7.47
CA VAL A 237 -6.93 -6.89 7.23
C VAL A 237 -6.06 -7.48 6.09
N SER A 238 -6.17 -8.78 5.88
CA SER A 238 -5.49 -9.45 4.76
C SER A 238 -5.96 -8.88 3.42
N GLY A 239 -5.00 -8.51 2.57
CA GLY A 239 -5.26 -7.95 1.25
C GLY A 239 -5.90 -6.57 1.31
N ALA A 240 -5.60 -5.77 2.35
CA ALA A 240 -6.18 -4.42 2.47
C ALA A 240 -5.83 -3.53 1.29
N ALA A 241 -4.62 -3.68 0.74
CA ALA A 241 -4.22 -3.09 -0.53
C ALA A 241 -3.58 -4.17 -1.39
N VAL A 242 -3.89 -4.15 -2.67
CA VAL A 242 -3.28 -5.01 -3.67
C VAL A 242 -2.62 -4.11 -4.71
N VAL A 243 -1.32 -4.28 -4.86
CA VAL A 243 -0.53 -3.57 -5.87
C VAL A 243 -0.15 -4.59 -6.93
N SER A 244 -0.59 -4.38 -8.16
CA SER A 244 -0.33 -5.26 -9.29
C SER A 244 0.67 -4.63 -10.25
N ASP A 245 1.51 -5.46 -10.86
CA ASP A 245 2.51 -4.98 -11.82
C ASP A 245 1.82 -4.48 -13.09
N GLY A 246 2.26 -3.34 -13.60
CA GLY A 246 1.79 -2.81 -14.89
C GLY A 246 2.39 -3.51 -16.10
N SER A 247 3.45 -4.31 -15.89
CA SER A 247 4.17 -5.08 -16.94
C SER A 247 4.81 -4.22 -18.02
N ASP A 248 4.99 -2.93 -17.78
CA ASP A 248 5.50 -2.00 -18.80
C ASP A 248 6.68 -1.16 -18.32
N LEU A 249 7.60 -1.80 -17.60
CA LEU A 249 8.87 -1.14 -17.26
C LEU A 249 9.66 -0.84 -18.53
N ILE A 250 9.96 0.44 -18.74
CA ILE A 250 10.72 0.94 -19.87
C ILE A 250 11.96 1.64 -19.32
N THR A 251 13.14 1.18 -19.70
CA THR A 251 14.39 1.83 -19.33
C THR A 251 15.10 2.33 -20.56
N ASN A 252 15.74 3.49 -20.45
CA ASN A 252 16.50 4.06 -21.56
C ASN A 252 17.76 4.75 -21.03
N VAL A 253 18.90 4.42 -21.65
CA VAL A 253 20.17 5.08 -21.37
C VAL A 253 20.60 5.77 -22.67
N GLN A 254 20.73 7.09 -22.64
CA GLN A 254 21.00 7.89 -23.83
C GLN A 254 22.23 8.78 -23.61
N THR A 255 23.12 8.81 -24.60
CA THR A 255 24.26 9.72 -24.64
C THR A 255 23.94 10.85 -25.62
N SER A 256 24.12 12.09 -25.17
CA SER A 256 23.89 13.29 -25.96
C SER A 256 25.16 14.16 -26.05
N ASN A 257 25.28 14.88 -27.15
CA ASN A 257 26.36 15.83 -27.39
C ASN A 257 25.80 17.22 -27.69
N GLY A 258 26.68 18.18 -28.00
CA GLY A 258 26.27 19.55 -28.28
C GLY A 258 26.32 20.49 -27.08
N LYS A 259 26.83 20.03 -25.94
CA LYS A 259 27.07 20.81 -24.74
C LYS A 259 28.56 20.91 -24.47
N LEU A 260 28.98 21.56 -23.38
CA LEU A 260 30.39 21.67 -23.00
C LEU A 260 31.08 20.32 -22.85
N ARG A 261 30.30 19.28 -22.50
CA ARG A 261 30.78 17.90 -22.40
C ARG A 261 29.67 16.93 -22.87
N ILE A 262 30.09 15.74 -23.25
CA ILE A 262 29.16 14.66 -23.57
C ILE A 262 28.46 14.22 -22.27
N GLU A 263 27.14 14.11 -22.32
CA GLU A 263 26.32 13.68 -21.20
C GLU A 263 25.66 12.33 -21.50
N THR A 264 25.62 11.47 -20.49
CA THR A 264 24.86 10.22 -20.53
C THR A 264 23.81 10.29 -19.45
N THR A 265 22.56 10.06 -19.81
CA THR A 265 21.42 10.08 -18.87
C THR A 265 20.69 8.75 -18.93
N MET A 266 20.10 8.36 -17.79
CA MET A 266 19.23 7.19 -17.67
C MET A 266 17.84 7.64 -17.20
N GLN A 267 16.81 7.04 -17.77
CA GLN A 267 15.43 7.23 -17.34
C GLN A 267 14.73 5.88 -17.29
N ALA A 268 13.84 5.71 -16.33
CA ALA A 268 12.99 4.52 -16.22
C ALA A 268 11.55 4.96 -15.97
N ASP A 269 10.63 4.46 -16.77
CA ASP A 269 9.20 4.68 -16.61
C ASP A 269 8.51 3.33 -16.37
N TYR A 270 7.52 3.30 -15.49
CA TYR A 270 6.81 2.08 -15.13
C TYR A 270 5.37 2.41 -14.76
N THR A 271 4.53 1.38 -14.74
CA THR A 271 3.16 1.52 -14.22
C THR A 271 2.86 0.39 -13.24
N PHE A 272 1.85 0.62 -12.42
CA PHE A 272 1.32 -0.40 -11.50
C PHE A 272 -0.15 -0.14 -11.24
N GLY A 273 -0.88 -1.20 -10.89
CA GLY A 273 -2.27 -1.08 -10.51
C GLY A 273 -2.41 -1.02 -9.01
N LEU A 274 -3.37 -0.25 -8.51
CA LEU A 274 -3.65 -0.15 -7.08
C LEU A 274 -5.13 -0.37 -6.81
N GLY A 275 -5.43 -1.38 -5.99
CA GLY A 275 -6.78 -1.67 -5.53
C GLY A 275 -6.83 -1.71 -4.01
N LEU A 276 -7.90 -1.17 -3.43
CA LEU A 276 -8.11 -1.17 -1.98
C LEU A 276 -9.35 -2.01 -1.65
N LYS A 277 -9.17 -2.94 -0.75
CA LYS A 277 -10.25 -3.86 -0.35
C LYS A 277 -11.42 -3.11 0.29
N GLY A 278 -12.57 -3.19 -0.35
CA GLY A 278 -13.79 -2.56 0.14
C GLY A 278 -14.01 -1.14 -0.35
N TYR A 279 -13.10 -0.62 -1.15
CA TYR A 279 -13.19 0.71 -1.74
C TYR A 279 -13.12 0.59 -3.25
N THR A 280 -13.77 1.49 -3.95
CA THR A 280 -13.70 1.61 -5.42
C THR A 280 -13.11 2.99 -5.77
N TRP A 281 -12.28 3.01 -6.79
CA TRP A 281 -11.74 4.27 -7.29
C TRP A 281 -12.83 5.06 -8.01
N ASP A 282 -12.96 6.34 -7.68
CA ASP A 282 -13.90 7.24 -8.37
C ASP A 282 -13.27 7.72 -9.67
N THR A 283 -13.63 7.06 -10.76
CA THR A 283 -13.07 7.36 -12.09
C THR A 283 -13.45 8.74 -12.60
N ALA A 284 -14.55 9.32 -12.11
CA ALA A 284 -15.01 10.63 -12.56
C ALA A 284 -14.21 11.78 -11.95
N ASN A 285 -13.89 11.66 -10.65
CA ASN A 285 -13.15 12.71 -9.93
C ASN A 285 -11.66 12.44 -9.87
N GLY A 286 -11.26 11.19 -9.72
CA GLY A 286 -9.85 10.79 -9.62
C GLY A 286 -9.15 10.56 -10.95
N GLY A 287 -9.91 10.36 -12.03
CA GLY A 287 -9.36 10.24 -13.38
C GLY A 287 -8.68 8.90 -13.66
N LYS A 288 -7.98 8.85 -14.81
CA LYS A 288 -7.34 7.64 -15.37
C LYS A 288 -5.87 7.51 -15.04
N SER A 289 -5.20 8.63 -14.74
CA SER A 289 -3.78 8.66 -14.43
C SER A 289 -3.59 9.61 -13.23
N PRO A 290 -3.93 9.15 -12.02
CA PRO A 290 -3.95 10.04 -10.88
C PRO A 290 -2.56 10.46 -10.43
N THR A 291 -2.47 11.67 -9.92
CA THR A 291 -1.31 12.19 -9.21
C THR A 291 -1.32 11.70 -7.76
N ASP A 292 -0.19 11.83 -7.07
CA ASP A 292 -0.08 11.51 -5.64
C ASP A 292 -1.14 12.25 -4.81
N THR A 293 -1.44 13.49 -5.17
CA THR A 293 -2.46 14.29 -4.48
C THR A 293 -3.86 13.68 -4.64
N GLU A 294 -4.19 13.23 -5.84
CA GLU A 294 -5.49 12.60 -6.10
C GLU A 294 -5.61 11.26 -5.39
N ILE A 295 -4.52 10.47 -5.35
CA ILE A 295 -4.45 9.20 -4.63
C ILE A 295 -4.63 9.42 -3.12
N ALA A 296 -4.01 10.48 -2.59
CA ALA A 296 -4.08 10.85 -1.17
C ALA A 296 -5.37 11.59 -0.80
N THR A 297 -6.31 11.76 -1.74
CA THR A 297 -7.61 12.39 -1.49
C THR A 297 -8.65 11.32 -1.17
N GLY A 298 -9.13 11.32 0.08
CA GLY A 298 -10.03 10.26 0.58
C GLY A 298 -11.36 10.18 -0.13
N SER A 299 -11.86 11.30 -0.70
CA SER A 299 -13.12 11.31 -1.45
C SER A 299 -13.04 10.63 -2.82
N ASN A 300 -11.83 10.32 -3.29
CA ASN A 300 -11.64 9.58 -4.55
C ASN A 300 -11.69 8.05 -4.32
N TRP A 301 -11.83 7.63 -3.06
CA TRP A 301 -11.95 6.22 -2.67
C TRP A 301 -13.32 5.99 -2.04
N ASP A 302 -14.29 5.60 -2.83
CA ASP A 302 -15.66 5.38 -2.37
C ASP A 302 -15.80 4.05 -1.66
N LEU A 303 -16.44 4.06 -0.49
CA LEU A 303 -16.72 2.82 0.26
C LEU A 303 -17.82 2.04 -0.45
N VAL A 304 -17.50 0.82 -0.87
CA VAL A 304 -18.49 -0.05 -1.51
C VAL A 304 -19.40 -0.63 -0.42
N ALA A 305 -20.66 -0.28 -0.48
CA ALA A 305 -21.64 -0.70 0.51
C ALA A 305 -21.71 -2.23 0.61
N ASN A 306 -21.72 -2.73 1.85
CA ASN A 306 -21.77 -4.15 2.18
C ASN A 306 -20.50 -4.93 1.77
N SER A 307 -19.39 -4.19 1.58
CA SER A 307 -18.12 -4.89 1.43
C SER A 307 -17.69 -5.55 2.76
N UNK A 308 -17.24 -6.45 2.59
CA UNK A 308 -16.91 -7.29 3.67
C UNK A 308 -15.78 -6.82 4.55
N UNK A 309 -15.41 -5.83 4.15
CA UNK A 309 -14.39 -5.23 4.85
C UNK A 309 -14.88 -4.31 5.90
N UNK A 310 -15.76 -3.94 5.50
CA UNK A 310 -16.26 -3.03 6.40
C UNK A 310 -17.48 -3.57 7.07
N UNK A 311 -17.40 -4.31 7.49
CA UNK A 311 -18.45 -4.61 8.18
C UNK A 311 -18.73 -3.53 9.04
N LYS A 312 -19.33 -2.64 8.58
CA LYS A 312 -19.79 -1.54 9.40
C LYS A 312 -20.51 -2.11 10.63
N PRO A 313 -20.09 -1.75 11.81
CA PRO A 313 -20.82 -2.25 12.99
C PRO A 313 -22.28 -1.82 12.89
N ARG A 314 -23.19 -2.72 13.16
CA ARG A 314 -24.61 -2.37 13.23
C ARG A 314 -24.77 -1.22 14.23
N PRO A 315 -25.49 -0.16 13.87
CA PRO A 315 -25.91 0.78 14.90
C PRO A 315 -26.71 0.01 15.96
N ALA A 316 -26.41 0.28 17.21
CA ALA A 316 -27.07 -0.34 18.35
C ALA A 316 -28.58 0.02 18.36
#